data_56f374f63916791817e404129caf018e
#
_entry.id   56f374f63916791817e404129caf018e
#
_cell.length_a   1.000
_cell.length_b   1.000
_cell.length_c   1.000
_cell.angle_alpha   90.00
_cell.angle_beta   90.00
_cell.angle_gamma   90.00
#
_symmetry.space_group_name_H-M   'P 1'
#
loop_
_entity.id
_entity.type
_entity.pdbx_description
1 polymer ?
#
loop_
_entity_poly.entity_id
_entity_poly.type
_entity_poly.pdbx_seq_one_letter_code
_entity_poly.pdbx_strand_id
1 'polypeptide(L)'
;MSITKSDNDGRFEYHDLYAGLIRLHILHHAVEGPIFGLEMAEELARHGYRISPGTLYPLLHGLEKRGYLRSVRMRKGQSSRKVYRATPLGKKALKAMRIKVSELFGELNENK
;
A
#
# COMPACT_ATOMS: atom_id res chain seq x y z
N MET A 1 -5.00 23.41 13.96
CA MET A 1 -5.28 22.18 14.14
C MET A 1 -4.16 21.31 14.50
N SER A 2 -4.34 20.42 15.30
CA SER A 2 -3.28 19.65 15.76
C SER A 2 -3.25 18.34 15.13
N ILE A 3 -2.14 17.86 14.76
CA ILE A 3 -2.03 16.68 14.12
C ILE A 3 -1.32 15.65 14.82
N THR A 4 -0.72 15.94 15.86
CA THR A 4 0.16 15.01 16.49
C THR A 4 -0.52 13.96 17.29
N LYS A 5 -1.79 14.02 17.40
CA LYS A 5 -2.43 13.09 18.22
C LYS A 5 -2.47 11.75 17.67
N SER A 6 -2.31 11.61 16.42
CA SER A 6 -2.44 10.33 15.79
C SER A 6 -1.46 9.34 16.31
N ASP A 7 -0.36 9.77 16.81
CA ASP A 7 0.62 8.85 17.27
C ASP A 7 0.14 8.06 18.46
N ASN A 8 -0.71 8.63 19.25
CA ASN A 8 -1.18 7.97 20.43
C ASN A 8 -2.09 6.83 20.11
N ASP A 9 -2.64 6.82 18.94
CA ASP A 9 -3.53 5.78 18.51
C ASP A 9 -2.87 4.80 17.62
N GLY A 10 -1.58 4.88 17.45
CA GLY A 10 -0.90 4.01 16.53
C GLY A 10 -1.03 4.42 15.10
N ARG A 11 -1.48 5.62 14.85
CA ARG A 11 -1.60 6.11 13.48
C ARG A 11 -0.57 7.18 13.24
N PHE A 12 -0.27 7.44 12.00
CA PHE A 12 0.68 8.46 11.69
C PHE A 12 0.01 9.80 11.59
N GLU A 13 0.77 10.83 11.81
CA GLU A 13 0.37 12.16 11.42
C GLU A 13 0.21 12.15 9.93
N TYR A 14 -0.64 12.95 9.40
CA TYR A 14 -0.85 13.08 7.96
C TYR A 14 -1.27 11.77 7.33
N HIS A 15 -1.99 10.95 8.08
CA HIS A 15 -2.26 9.62 7.60
C HIS A 15 -3.12 9.61 6.33
N ASP A 16 -3.95 10.60 6.11
CA ASP A 16 -4.71 10.66 4.88
C ASP A 16 -3.81 10.92 3.67
N LEU A 17 -2.72 11.66 3.83
CA LEU A 17 -1.77 11.83 2.75
C LEU A 17 -0.94 10.58 2.57
N TYR A 18 -0.52 9.99 3.66
CA TYR A 18 0.26 8.77 3.59
C TYR A 18 -0.54 7.61 3.02
N ALA A 19 -1.85 7.62 3.21
CA ALA A 19 -2.66 6.51 2.72
C ALA A 19 -2.52 6.33 1.22
N GLY A 20 -2.41 7.41 0.48
CA GLY A 20 -2.21 7.32 -0.95
C GLY A 20 -0.86 6.72 -1.30
N LEU A 21 0.19 7.18 -0.59
CA LEU A 21 1.52 6.64 -0.83
C LEU A 21 1.60 5.17 -0.46
N ILE A 22 0.97 4.79 0.63
CA ILE A 22 0.96 3.41 1.07
C ILE A 22 0.27 2.52 0.04
N ARG A 23 -0.84 2.98 -0.50
CA ARG A 23 -1.53 2.20 -1.54
C ARG A 23 -0.65 2.01 -2.76
N LEU A 24 0.13 3.01 -3.12
CA LEU A 24 1.02 2.88 -4.24
C LEU A 24 2.17 1.92 -3.95
N HIS A 25 2.68 1.92 -2.71
CA HIS A 25 3.68 0.94 -2.32
C HIS A 25 3.12 -0.48 -2.43
N ILE A 26 1.92 -0.68 -1.94
CA ILE A 26 1.31 -1.98 -1.98
C ILE A 26 1.15 -2.43 -3.44
N LEU A 27 0.64 -1.55 -4.27
CA LEU A 27 0.40 -1.90 -5.65
C LEU A 27 1.70 -2.20 -6.38
N HIS A 28 2.72 -1.41 -6.10
CA HIS A 28 4.04 -1.62 -6.71
C HIS A 28 4.56 -3.02 -6.40
N HIS A 29 4.51 -3.41 -5.14
CA HIS A 29 5.02 -4.72 -4.76
C HIS A 29 4.16 -5.85 -5.33
N ALA A 30 2.85 -5.63 -5.42
CA ALA A 30 1.97 -6.64 -5.98
C ALA A 30 2.18 -6.83 -7.48
N VAL A 31 2.63 -5.80 -8.16
CA VAL A 31 2.96 -5.91 -9.57
C VAL A 31 4.24 -6.72 -9.74
N GLU A 32 5.15 -6.61 -8.81
CA GLU A 32 6.39 -7.35 -8.89
C GLU A 32 6.26 -8.82 -8.52
N GLY A 33 5.27 -9.16 -7.75
CA GLY A 33 5.05 -10.54 -7.37
C GLY A 33 3.94 -10.63 -6.34
N PRO A 34 3.61 -11.84 -5.91
CA PRO A 34 2.55 -12.00 -4.94
C PRO A 34 2.95 -11.41 -3.60
N ILE A 35 1.99 -10.84 -2.90
CA ILE A 35 2.26 -10.28 -1.59
C ILE A 35 1.35 -10.90 -0.55
N PHE A 36 1.88 -10.98 0.66
CA PHE A 36 1.15 -11.47 1.81
C PHE A 36 1.05 -10.32 2.80
N GLY A 37 -0.03 -10.27 3.56
CA GLY A 37 -0.28 -9.13 4.43
C GLY A 37 0.83 -8.86 5.42
N LEU A 38 1.29 -9.90 6.11
CA LEU A 38 2.31 -9.69 7.13
C LEU A 38 3.61 -9.17 6.55
N GLU A 39 4.06 -9.79 5.47
CA GLU A 39 5.29 -9.35 4.84
C GLU A 39 5.15 -7.95 4.26
N MET A 40 3.96 -7.61 3.80
CA MET A 40 3.74 -6.27 3.29
C MET A 40 3.80 -5.24 4.40
N ALA A 41 3.28 -5.59 5.58
CA ALA A 41 3.37 -4.70 6.73
C ALA A 41 4.83 -4.46 7.11
N GLU A 42 5.64 -5.50 7.04
CA GLU A 42 7.06 -5.37 7.34
C GLU A 42 7.77 -4.50 6.31
N GLU A 43 7.40 -4.68 5.06
CA GLU A 43 8.00 -3.89 4.00
C GLU A 43 7.64 -2.41 4.17
N LEU A 44 6.40 -2.12 4.50
CA LEU A 44 5.98 -0.75 4.72
C LEU A 44 6.71 -0.15 5.91
N ALA A 45 6.93 -0.94 6.96
CA ALA A 45 7.65 -0.44 8.13
C ALA A 45 9.09 -0.06 7.78
N ARG A 46 9.70 -0.77 6.84
CA ARG A 46 11.05 -0.41 6.41
C ARG A 46 11.10 0.94 5.73
N HIS A 47 9.98 1.39 5.19
CA HIS A 47 9.91 2.72 4.60
C HIS A 47 9.32 3.75 5.56
N GLY A 48 9.18 3.38 6.81
CA GLY A 48 8.69 4.31 7.81
C GLY A 48 7.20 4.31 8.03
N TYR A 49 6.47 3.45 7.33
CA TYR A 49 5.02 3.39 7.49
C TYR A 49 4.67 2.27 8.46
N ARG A 50 4.42 2.63 9.70
CA ARG A 50 4.07 1.64 10.69
C ARG A 50 2.58 1.60 10.84
N ILE A 51 1.94 0.62 10.25
CA ILE A 51 0.50 0.52 10.32
C ILE A 51 0.11 -0.81 10.92
N SER A 52 -1.01 -0.80 11.60
CA SER A 52 -1.52 -1.99 12.24
C SER A 52 -2.26 -2.84 11.23
N PRO A 53 -2.51 -4.10 11.54
CA PRO A 53 -3.34 -4.91 10.65
C PRO A 53 -4.71 -4.29 10.44
N GLY A 54 -5.25 -3.62 11.47
CA GLY A 54 -6.55 -2.96 11.33
C GLY A 54 -6.55 -1.85 10.30
N THR A 55 -5.38 -1.32 9.96
CA THR A 55 -5.27 -0.32 8.91
C THR A 55 -4.88 -0.98 7.58
N LEU A 56 -4.00 -1.94 7.64
CA LEU A 56 -3.50 -2.58 6.42
C LEU A 56 -4.57 -3.35 5.67
N TYR A 57 -5.33 -4.19 6.37
CA TYR A 57 -6.27 -5.04 5.68
C TYR A 57 -7.39 -4.28 4.99
N PRO A 58 -7.94 -3.21 5.56
CA PRO A 58 -8.88 -2.40 4.80
C PRO A 58 -8.30 -1.80 3.53
N LEU A 59 -7.00 -1.46 3.55
CA LEU A 59 -6.36 -0.95 2.34
C LEU A 59 -6.27 -2.04 1.27
N LEU A 60 -5.88 -3.23 1.67
CA LEU A 60 -5.81 -4.35 0.74
C LEU A 60 -7.17 -4.68 0.17
N HIS A 61 -8.18 -4.71 1.04
CA HIS A 61 -9.54 -5.00 0.61
C HIS A 61 -10.07 -3.93 -0.33
N GLY A 62 -9.75 -2.68 -0.06
CA GLY A 62 -10.19 -1.60 -0.91
C GLY A 62 -9.57 -1.68 -2.30
N LEU A 63 -8.29 -2.02 -2.35
CA LEU A 63 -7.63 -2.18 -3.64
C LEU A 63 -8.20 -3.37 -4.40
N GLU A 64 -8.54 -4.43 -3.70
CA GLU A 64 -9.15 -5.58 -4.33
C GLU A 64 -10.56 -5.25 -4.82
N LYS A 65 -11.32 -4.56 -4.00
CA LYS A 65 -12.67 -4.21 -4.36
C LYS A 65 -12.72 -3.33 -5.61
N ARG A 66 -11.72 -2.49 -5.77
CA ARG A 66 -11.65 -1.63 -6.94
C ARG A 66 -11.03 -2.31 -8.14
N GLY A 67 -10.64 -3.56 -8.00
CA GLY A 67 -10.14 -4.33 -9.11
C GLY A 67 -8.66 -4.22 -9.37
N TYR A 68 -7.92 -3.55 -8.51
CA TYR A 68 -6.46 -3.43 -8.71
C TYR A 68 -5.71 -4.65 -8.22
N LEU A 69 -6.27 -5.35 -7.23
CA LEU A 69 -5.67 -6.56 -6.69
C LEU A 69 -6.67 -7.70 -6.76
N ARG A 70 -6.15 -8.93 -6.69
CA ARG A 70 -6.95 -10.09 -6.64
C ARG A 70 -6.31 -11.00 -5.64
N SER A 71 -7.09 -11.62 -4.78
CA SER A 71 -6.54 -12.49 -3.76
C SER A 71 -7.03 -13.90 -3.93
N VAL A 72 -6.18 -14.85 -3.52
CA VAL A 72 -6.58 -16.24 -3.42
C VAL A 72 -6.01 -16.78 -2.13
N ARG A 73 -6.58 -17.87 -1.64
CA ARG A 73 -6.06 -18.52 -0.46
C ARG A 73 -5.10 -19.59 -0.86
N MET A 74 -3.96 -19.61 -0.22
CA MET A 74 -2.99 -20.64 -0.44
C MET A 74 -2.87 -21.47 0.80
N ARG A 75 -2.98 -22.77 0.64
CA ARG A 75 -2.85 -23.67 1.75
C ARG A 75 -1.39 -23.97 2.02
N LYS A 76 -1.01 -23.98 3.27
CA LYS A 76 0.30 -24.35 3.63
C LYS A 76 0.18 -25.22 4.86
N GLY A 77 0.27 -26.51 4.71
CA GLY A 77 0.04 -27.42 5.80
C GLY A 77 -1.38 -27.30 6.25
N GLN A 78 -1.58 -27.01 7.51
CA GLN A 78 -2.89 -26.85 8.06
C GLN A 78 -3.37 -25.44 8.10
N SER A 79 -2.57 -24.51 7.68
CA SER A 79 -3.00 -23.13 7.69
C SER A 79 -3.21 -22.67 6.27
N SER A 80 -3.85 -21.55 6.11
CA SER A 80 -4.01 -20.96 4.80
C SER A 80 -3.73 -19.49 4.89
N ARG A 81 -3.18 -18.93 3.84
CA ARG A 81 -2.82 -17.53 3.79
C ARG A 81 -3.43 -16.93 2.54
N LYS A 82 -3.81 -15.69 2.65
CA LYS A 82 -4.31 -14.98 1.51
C LYS A 82 -3.15 -14.35 0.80
N VAL A 83 -3.06 -14.56 -0.49
CA VAL A 83 -2.02 -13.94 -1.28
C VAL A 83 -2.67 -13.01 -2.27
N TYR A 84 -2.10 -11.82 -2.43
CA TYR A 84 -2.64 -10.81 -3.32
C TYR A 84 -1.71 -10.61 -4.50
N ARG A 85 -2.30 -10.43 -5.67
CA ARG A 85 -1.53 -10.15 -6.89
C ARG A 85 -2.18 -8.99 -7.61
N ALA A 86 -1.39 -8.27 -8.36
CA ALA A 86 -1.95 -7.19 -9.16
C ALA A 86 -2.71 -7.76 -10.36
N THR A 87 -3.83 -7.15 -10.66
CA THR A 87 -4.59 -7.50 -11.86
C THR A 87 -4.04 -6.71 -13.03
N PRO A 88 -4.46 -7.03 -14.26
CA PRO A 88 -4.08 -6.18 -15.40
C PRO A 88 -4.48 -4.72 -15.19
N LEU A 89 -5.64 -4.49 -14.58
CA LEU A 89 -6.05 -3.12 -14.25
C LEU A 89 -5.09 -2.50 -13.25
N GLY A 90 -4.65 -3.27 -12.26
CA GLY A 90 -3.69 -2.77 -11.28
C GLY A 90 -2.37 -2.40 -11.91
N LYS A 91 -1.89 -3.21 -12.84
CA LYS A 91 -0.64 -2.91 -13.53
C LYS A 91 -0.77 -1.63 -14.36
N LYS A 92 -1.90 -1.48 -15.02
CA LYS A 92 -2.15 -0.30 -15.82
C LYS A 92 -2.22 0.94 -14.95
N ALA A 93 -2.91 0.81 -13.82
CA ALA A 93 -3.06 1.93 -12.89
C ALA A 93 -1.70 2.35 -12.34
N LEU A 94 -0.85 1.38 -11.98
CA LEU A 94 0.46 1.72 -11.46
C LEU A 94 1.28 2.46 -12.50
N LYS A 95 1.20 2.02 -13.75
CA LYS A 95 1.93 2.67 -14.81
C LYS A 95 1.51 4.14 -14.95
N ALA A 96 0.20 4.38 -14.90
CA ALA A 96 -0.30 5.74 -14.98
C ALA A 96 0.15 6.57 -13.79
N MET A 97 0.11 5.98 -12.60
CA MET A 97 0.51 6.69 -11.39
C MET A 97 2.00 6.98 -11.38
N ARG A 98 2.80 6.09 -11.95
CA ARG A 98 4.23 6.30 -12.01
C ARG A 98 4.56 7.60 -12.74
N ILE A 99 3.85 7.89 -13.81
CA ILE A 99 4.05 9.12 -14.55
C ILE A 99 3.70 10.32 -13.68
N LYS A 100 2.59 10.22 -12.95
CA LYS A 100 2.16 11.33 -12.11
C LYS A 100 3.08 11.56 -10.92
N VAL A 101 3.56 10.47 -10.34
CA VAL A 101 4.47 10.59 -9.22
C VAL A 101 5.78 11.21 -9.67
N SER A 102 6.25 10.82 -10.85
CA SER A 102 7.48 11.34 -11.40
C SER A 102 7.36 12.85 -11.67
N GLU A 103 6.23 13.25 -12.21
CA GLU A 103 5.97 14.63 -12.47
C GLU A 103 5.96 15.45 -11.19
N LEU A 104 5.28 14.94 -10.18
CA LEU A 104 5.19 15.63 -8.91
C LEU A 104 6.56 15.72 -8.26
N PHE A 105 7.33 14.63 -8.32
CA PHE A 105 8.66 14.60 -7.76
C PHE A 105 9.52 15.68 -8.39
N GLY A 106 9.45 15.83 -9.70
CA GLY A 106 10.18 16.87 -10.39
C GLY A 106 9.80 18.26 -9.90
N GLU A 107 8.51 18.47 -9.72
CA GLU A 107 8.02 19.74 -9.27
C GLU A 107 8.46 20.05 -7.85
N LEU A 108 8.38 19.08 -6.97
CA LEU A 108 8.78 19.26 -5.58
C LEU A 108 10.26 19.58 -5.44
N ASN A 109 11.05 19.13 -6.38
CA ASN A 109 12.50 19.35 -6.31
C ASN A 109 13.01 20.46 -7.21
N GLU A 110 12.11 21.21 -7.79
CA GLU A 110 12.47 22.21 -8.71
C GLU A 110 12.95 23.46 -8.12
N ASN A 111 12.54 23.85 -7.07
CA ASN A 111 12.88 25.02 -6.52
C ASN A 111 13.80 24.94 -5.48
N LYS A 112 14.97 24.87 -5.68
CA LYS A 112 15.93 24.74 -4.64
C LYS A 112 16.71 25.91 -4.40
#